data_9d70b8742855346eecd896ec4309baee
#
_entry.id   9d70b8742855346eecd896ec4309baee
#
_cell.length_a   1.000
_cell.length_b   1.000
_cell.length_c   1.000
_cell.angle_alpha   90.00
_cell.angle_beta   90.00
_cell.angle_gamma   90.00
#
_symmetry.space_group_name_H-M   'P 1'
#
loop_
_entity.id
_entity.type
_entity.pdbx_description
1 polymer ?
#
loop_
_entity_poly.entity_id
_entity_poly.type
_entity_poly.pdbx_seq_one_letter_code
_entity_poly.pdbx_strand_id
1 'polypeptide(L)' 'MSTIKIKQVRSKINRPVDQKRTLEALGLRKIGHTVEHKLTPSIEGMIKKVRHLITVIK' A
#
# COMPACT_ATOMS: atom_id res chain seq x y z
N MET A 1 -12.53 -13.74 8.58
CA MET A 1 -12.25 -12.56 7.74
C MET A 1 -10.76 -12.43 7.53
N SER A 2 -10.39 -12.06 6.34
CA SER A 2 -8.97 -11.97 6.00
C SER A 2 -8.44 -10.56 6.26
N THR A 3 -7.25 -10.50 6.82
CA THR A 3 -6.51 -9.25 6.90
C THR A 3 -5.23 -9.39 6.08
N ILE A 4 -4.69 -8.27 5.66
CA ILE A 4 -3.48 -8.25 4.87
C ILE A 4 -2.54 -7.21 5.46
N LYS A 5 -1.28 -7.59 5.60
CA LYS A 5 -0.23 -6.67 6.01
C LYS A 5 0.56 -6.27 4.79
N ILE A 6 0.82 -5.00 4.65
CA ILE A 6 1.59 -4.47 3.53
C ILE A 6 2.69 -3.57 4.07
N LYS A 7 3.82 -3.60 3.38
CA LYS A 7 4.98 -2.82 3.75
C LYS A 7 5.44 -2.02 2.55
N GLN A 8 5.71 -0.75 2.74
CA GLN A 8 6.24 0.07 1.68
C GLN A 8 7.73 -0.23 1.52
N VAL A 9 8.12 -0.69 0.33
CA VAL A 9 9.51 -1.08 0.06
C VAL A 9 10.21 -0.12 -0.89
N ARG A 10 9.45 0.79 -1.53
CA ARG A 10 10.02 1.79 -2.43
C ARG A 10 9.47 3.16 -2.11
N SER A 11 10.29 4.18 -2.38
CA SER A 11 9.88 5.56 -2.15
C SER A 11 8.76 5.96 -3.10
N LYS A 12 7.84 6.80 -2.62
CA LYS A 12 6.79 7.39 -3.44
C LYS A 12 7.28 8.66 -4.16
N ILE A 13 8.51 9.08 -3.92
CA ILE A 13 9.09 10.23 -4.59
C ILE A 13 9.20 9.92 -6.09
N ASN A 14 8.84 10.89 -6.93
CA ASN A 14 8.83 10.75 -8.39
C ASN A 14 7.78 9.78 -8.92
N ARG A 15 6.76 9.47 -8.11
CA ARG A 15 5.64 8.64 -8.56
C ARG A 15 4.44 9.52 -8.87
N PRO A 16 3.51 9.07 -9.73
CA PRO A 16 2.30 9.83 -10.00
C PRO A 16 1.52 10.14 -8.73
N VAL A 17 0.80 11.26 -8.77
CA VAL A 17 -0.01 11.70 -7.63
C VAL A 17 -1.00 10.65 -7.19
N ASP A 18 -1.60 9.93 -8.14
CA ASP A 18 -2.54 8.85 -7.83
C ASP A 18 -1.92 7.79 -6.94
N GLN A 19 -0.69 7.39 -7.24
CA GLN A 19 0.01 6.38 -6.45
C GLN A 19 0.35 6.91 -5.06
N LYS A 20 0.79 8.16 -4.98
CA LYS A 20 1.06 8.80 -3.70
C LYS A 20 -0.19 8.84 -2.83
N ARG A 21 -1.30 9.25 -3.40
CA ARG A 21 -2.58 9.30 -2.68
C ARG A 21 -3.03 7.93 -2.23
N THR A 22 -2.84 6.92 -3.08
CA THR A 22 -3.19 5.56 -2.74
C THR A 22 -2.38 5.06 -1.56
N LEU A 23 -1.08 5.33 -1.54
CA LEU A 23 -0.23 4.97 -0.41
C LEU A 23 -0.66 5.68 0.86
N GLU A 24 -1.00 6.95 0.77
CA GLU A 24 -1.49 7.71 1.92
C GLU A 24 -2.80 7.15 2.44
N ALA A 25 -3.71 6.79 1.53
CA ALA A 25 -4.98 6.18 1.91
C ALA A 25 -4.78 4.85 2.61
N LEU A 26 -3.74 4.10 2.22
CA LEU A 26 -3.38 2.85 2.88
C LEU A 26 -2.66 3.07 4.20
N GLY A 27 -2.23 4.29 4.47
CA GLY A 27 -1.51 4.61 5.70
C GLY A 27 -0.01 4.46 5.60
N LEU A 28 0.51 4.23 4.41
CA LEU A 28 1.94 4.06 4.18
C LEU A 28 2.57 5.42 3.86
N ARG A 29 3.43 5.89 4.75
CA ARG A 29 4.05 7.21 4.58
C ARG A 29 5.56 7.16 4.39
N LYS A 30 6.19 6.09 4.84
CA LYS A 30 7.65 5.96 4.79
C LYS A 30 8.04 4.58 4.31
N ILE A 31 9.21 4.49 3.69
CA ILE A 31 9.79 3.20 3.33
C ILE A 31 9.98 2.39 4.61
N GLY A 32 9.58 1.14 4.56
CA GLY A 32 9.65 0.26 5.71
C GLY A 32 8.45 0.31 6.63
N HIS A 33 7.54 1.25 6.42
CA HIS A 33 6.31 1.32 7.20
C HIS A 33 5.39 0.15 6.86
N THR A 34 4.88 -0.51 7.87
CA THR A 34 3.98 -1.67 7.71
C THR A 34 2.62 -1.31 8.26
N VAL A 35 1.57 -1.64 7.54
CA VAL A 35 0.19 -1.45 7.99
C VAL A 35 -0.63 -2.70 7.72
N GLU A 36 -1.70 -2.86 8.48
CA GLU A 36 -2.62 -3.97 8.33
C GLU A 36 -4.00 -3.44 7.97
N HIS A 37 -4.63 -4.08 7.01
CA HIS A 37 -5.98 -3.71 6.57
C HIS A 37 -6.83 -4.97 6.41
N LYS A 38 -8.14 -4.81 6.55
CA LYS A 38 -9.06 -5.86 6.17
C LYS A 38 -9.05 -5.97 4.65
N LEU A 39 -9.01 -7.20 4.18
CA LEU A 39 -8.99 -7.44 2.73
C LEU A 39 -10.39 -7.24 2.16
N THR A 40 -10.61 -6.12 1.53
CA THR A 40 -11.86 -5.77 0.85
C THR A 40 -11.58 -5.48 -0.61
N PRO A 41 -12.61 -5.50 -1.48
CA PRO A 41 -12.39 -5.13 -2.88
C PRO A 41 -11.74 -3.76 -3.06
N SER A 42 -12.09 -2.80 -2.22
CA SER A 42 -11.48 -1.47 -2.26
C SER A 42 -10.00 -1.52 -1.95
N ILE A 43 -9.63 -2.24 -0.89
CA ILE A 43 -8.23 -2.38 -0.49
C ILE A 43 -7.44 -3.15 -1.54
N GLU A 44 -8.03 -4.21 -2.10
CA GLU A 44 -7.39 -4.97 -3.17
C GLU A 44 -7.08 -4.08 -4.37
N GLY A 45 -8.01 -3.23 -4.77
CA GLY A 45 -7.80 -2.30 -5.88
C GLY A 45 -6.67 -1.33 -5.61
N MET A 46 -6.60 -0.80 -4.39
CA MET A 46 -5.52 0.10 -4.01
C MET A 46 -4.16 -0.60 -4.00
N ILE A 47 -4.11 -1.81 -3.48
CA ILE A 47 -2.88 -2.60 -3.45
C ILE A 47 -2.38 -2.89 -4.86
N LYS A 48 -3.27 -3.28 -5.76
CA LYS A 48 -2.91 -3.53 -7.15
C LYS A 48 -2.31 -2.31 -7.82
N LYS A 49 -2.82 -1.14 -7.48
CA LYS A 49 -2.39 0.11 -8.06
C LYS A 49 -0.95 0.46 -7.68
N VAL A 50 -0.53 0.09 -6.48
CA VAL A 50 0.79 0.43 -5.95
C VAL A 50 1.64 -0.80 -5.59
N ARG A 51 1.28 -1.97 -6.09
CA ARG A 51 1.96 -3.19 -5.70
C ARG A 51 3.46 -3.20 -6.02
N HIS A 52 3.87 -2.40 -6.99
CA HIS A 52 5.30 -2.27 -7.31
C HIS A 52 6.07 -1.44 -6.27
N LEU A 53 5.35 -0.78 -5.37
CA LEU A 53 5.93 0.02 -4.31
C LEU A 53 5.83 -0.65 -2.94
N ILE A 54 5.08 -1.73 -2.85
CA ILE A 54 4.81 -2.39 -1.59
C ILE A 54 5.05 -3.90 -1.69
N THR A 55 5.17 -4.52 -0.53
CA THR A 55 5.24 -5.98 -0.41
C THR A 55 4.13 -6.43 0.53
N VAL A 56 3.46 -7.50 0.15
CA VAL A 56 2.45 -8.13 1.02
C VAL A 56 3.16 -9.07 1.97
N ILE A 57 2.88 -8.89 3.24
CA ILE A 57 3.41 -9.74 4.32
C ILE A 57 2.28 -10.61 4.80
N LYS A 58 2.46 -11.89 4.75
CA LYS A 58 1.44 -12.84 5.21
C LYS A 58 1.77 -13.37 6.59
#